data_8e9a4ddcdb4ac627b8c5b21b7ab51e16
#
_entry.id   8e9a4ddcdb4ac627b8c5b21b7ab51e16
#
_cell.length_a   1.000
_cell.length_b   1.000
_cell.length_c   1.000
_cell.angle_alpha   90.00
_cell.angle_beta   90.00
_cell.angle_gamma   90.00
#
_symmetry.space_group_name_H-M   'P 1'
#
loop_
_entity.id
_entity.type
_entity.pdbx_description
1 polymer ?
#
loop_
_entity_poly.entity_id
_entity_poly.type
_entity_poly.pdbx_seq_one_letter_code
_entity_poly.pdbx_strand_id
1 'polypeptide(L)'
;MPAVCAAEACRARRRRKALVAEVAEVAEVAEVAEVAEVAEVAEVAEVAGSATSRGRGASAGARGAALDWGWPVRTAYPRGVLLSDKDIRAEIDSGRVRIDPFDESMVQPSSIDVRLDRFFRVFENHRYAHIDPATEQSDLTRMVEPDGDEAFILHPGEFVLASTYEVISLPDDIASRLEGKSSLGRLGLVTHSTAGFIDPGFSGHVTLELSNLATLPIKLWPGMKIGQLCLFRLSSPAEFPYGSERYGSRYQGQRGPTASRSFQNFHRTQVRHEA
;
A
#
# COMPACT_ATOMS: atom_id res chain seq x y z
N MET A 1 -22.76 47.88 -20.09
CA MET A 1 -22.09 46.78 -19.33
C MET A 1 -22.80 45.41 -19.31
N PRO A 2 -23.98 45.13 -19.86
CA PRO A 2 -24.57 43.78 -19.84
C PRO A 2 -24.07 42.83 -20.97
N ALA A 3 -23.50 43.34 -22.09
CA ALA A 3 -23.12 42.48 -23.20
C ALA A 3 -21.83 41.69 -23.04
N VAL A 4 -20.91 42.16 -22.21
CA VAL A 4 -19.61 41.49 -21.95
C VAL A 4 -19.79 40.25 -21.06
N CYS A 5 -20.68 40.32 -20.06
CA CYS A 5 -20.98 39.22 -19.16
C CYS A 5 -21.66 38.04 -19.87
N ALA A 6 -22.51 38.31 -20.86
CA ALA A 6 -23.18 37.28 -21.65
C ALA A 6 -22.20 36.52 -22.58
N ALA A 7 -21.17 37.20 -23.10
CA ALA A 7 -20.16 36.58 -23.95
C ALA A 7 -19.17 35.70 -23.19
N GLU A 8 -18.86 36.06 -21.93
CA GLU A 8 -18.01 35.23 -21.05
C GLU A 8 -18.74 33.99 -20.57
N ALA A 9 -20.00 34.12 -20.16
CA ALA A 9 -20.84 32.98 -19.79
C ALA A 9 -21.04 31.98 -20.93
N CYS A 10 -21.18 32.49 -22.18
CA CYS A 10 -21.31 31.67 -23.36
C CYS A 10 -20.00 30.94 -23.71
N ARG A 11 -18.82 31.56 -23.52
CA ARG A 11 -17.50 30.95 -23.69
C ARG A 11 -17.24 29.87 -22.61
N ALA A 12 -17.60 30.14 -21.39
CA ALA A 12 -17.49 29.16 -20.28
C ALA A 12 -18.36 27.91 -20.54
N ARG A 13 -19.58 28.11 -21.04
CA ARG A 13 -20.50 27.02 -21.40
C ARG A 13 -20.00 26.18 -22.57
N ARG A 14 -19.38 26.80 -23.57
CA ARG A 14 -18.74 26.06 -24.71
C ARG A 14 -17.52 25.25 -24.24
N ARG A 15 -16.65 25.81 -23.38
CA ARG A 15 -15.50 25.10 -22.82
C ARG A 15 -15.94 23.90 -21.96
N ARG A 16 -17.00 24.06 -21.14
CA ARG A 16 -17.54 22.96 -20.34
C ARG A 16 -18.12 21.83 -21.21
N LYS A 17 -18.80 22.17 -22.32
CA LYS A 17 -19.31 21.15 -23.27
C LYS A 17 -18.18 20.41 -23.97
N ALA A 18 -17.11 21.09 -24.38
CA ALA A 18 -15.95 20.46 -25.01
C ALA A 18 -15.24 19.51 -24.04
N LEU A 19 -15.03 19.92 -22.77
CA LEU A 19 -14.41 19.08 -21.73
C LEU A 19 -15.26 17.84 -21.41
N VAL A 20 -16.59 17.98 -21.37
CA VAL A 20 -17.49 16.83 -21.14
C VAL A 20 -17.45 15.84 -22.32
N ALA A 21 -17.31 16.33 -23.56
CA ALA A 21 -17.17 15.47 -24.74
C ALA A 21 -15.83 14.71 -24.73
N GLU A 22 -14.73 15.39 -24.37
CA GLU A 22 -13.40 14.80 -24.25
C GLU A 22 -13.33 13.74 -23.16
N VAL A 23 -13.97 13.99 -22.01
CA VAL A 23 -14.08 13.00 -20.91
C VAL A 23 -14.93 11.80 -21.32
N ALA A 24 -15.99 12.00 -22.10
CA ALA A 24 -16.82 10.91 -22.60
C ALA A 24 -16.06 10.02 -23.59
N GLU A 25 -15.26 10.62 -24.47
CA GLU A 25 -14.41 9.88 -25.43
C GLU A 25 -13.33 9.05 -24.72
N VAL A 26 -12.73 9.58 -23.65
CA VAL A 26 -11.76 8.83 -22.83
C VAL A 26 -12.44 7.68 -22.06
N ALA A 27 -13.67 7.87 -21.58
CA ALA A 27 -14.42 6.83 -20.91
C ALA A 27 -14.81 5.68 -21.86
N GLU A 28 -15.19 6.00 -23.10
CA GLU A 28 -15.51 5.00 -24.12
C GLU A 28 -14.29 4.16 -24.53
N VAL A 29 -13.10 4.77 -24.59
CA VAL A 29 -11.84 4.05 -24.83
C VAL A 29 -11.47 3.14 -23.66
N ALA A 30 -11.72 3.57 -22.41
CA ALA A 30 -11.46 2.75 -21.22
C ALA A 30 -12.40 1.55 -21.15
N GLU A 31 -13.68 1.73 -21.49
CA GLU A 31 -14.68 0.65 -21.52
C GLU A 31 -14.37 -0.42 -22.60
N VAL A 32 -13.85 0.02 -23.76
CA VAL A 32 -13.39 -0.90 -24.83
C VAL A 32 -12.14 -1.68 -24.42
N ALA A 33 -11.22 -1.07 -23.66
CA ALA A 33 -10.02 -1.73 -23.17
C ALA A 33 -10.37 -2.79 -22.12
N GLU A 34 -11.31 -2.51 -21.21
CA GLU A 34 -11.78 -3.46 -20.18
C GLU A 34 -12.53 -4.65 -20.81
N VAL A 35 -13.32 -4.42 -21.87
CA VAL A 35 -14.00 -5.49 -22.61
C VAL A 35 -13.00 -6.36 -23.38
N ALA A 36 -11.93 -5.79 -23.94
CA ALA A 36 -10.90 -6.54 -24.64
C ALA A 36 -10.11 -7.45 -23.69
N GLU A 37 -9.78 -6.99 -22.49
CA GLU A 37 -9.08 -7.78 -21.46
C GLU A 37 -9.94 -8.94 -20.94
N VAL A 38 -11.26 -8.73 -20.78
CA VAL A 38 -12.20 -9.77 -20.40
C VAL A 38 -12.39 -10.82 -21.52
N ALA A 39 -12.34 -10.41 -22.79
CA ALA A 39 -12.45 -11.30 -23.94
C ALA A 39 -11.23 -12.23 -24.07
N GLU A 40 -10.02 -11.70 -23.83
CA GLU A 40 -8.78 -12.48 -23.86
C GLU A 40 -8.73 -13.56 -22.75
N VAL A 41 -9.23 -13.21 -21.55
CA VAL A 41 -9.38 -14.16 -20.44
C VAL A 41 -10.43 -15.24 -20.74
N ALA A 42 -11.50 -14.90 -21.46
CA ALA A 42 -12.55 -15.86 -21.85
C ALA A 42 -12.05 -16.87 -22.90
N GLU A 43 -11.24 -16.43 -23.86
CA GLU A 43 -10.67 -17.31 -24.90
C GLU A 43 -9.68 -18.33 -24.31
N VAL A 44 -8.89 -17.95 -23.31
CA VAL A 44 -8.02 -18.89 -22.56
C VAL A 44 -8.83 -19.92 -21.76
N ALA A 45 -10.00 -19.55 -21.26
CA ALA A 45 -10.87 -20.47 -20.53
C ALA A 45 -11.57 -21.50 -21.45
N GLU A 46 -11.90 -21.13 -22.68
CA GLU A 46 -12.56 -22.03 -23.66
C GLU A 46 -11.59 -23.09 -24.18
N VAL A 47 -10.32 -22.79 -24.36
CA VAL A 47 -9.26 -23.74 -24.72
C VAL A 47 -9.02 -24.78 -23.61
N ALA A 48 -9.17 -24.40 -22.34
CA ALA A 48 -9.03 -25.30 -21.20
C ALA A 48 -10.26 -26.24 -20.99
N GLY A 49 -11.46 -25.82 -21.43
CA GLY A 49 -12.73 -26.53 -21.23
C GLY A 49 -12.99 -27.67 -22.19
N SER A 50 -12.27 -27.81 -23.30
CA SER A 50 -12.55 -28.82 -24.34
C SER A 50 -12.00 -30.23 -24.07
N ALA A 51 -11.31 -30.44 -22.94
CA ALA A 51 -10.61 -31.71 -22.64
C ALA A 51 -11.35 -32.69 -21.72
N THR A 52 -12.55 -32.37 -21.19
CA THR A 52 -13.27 -33.27 -20.25
C THR A 52 -14.77 -33.28 -20.45
N SER A 53 -15.24 -33.98 -21.49
CA SER A 53 -16.63 -34.41 -21.54
C SER A 53 -16.74 -35.91 -21.86
N ARG A 54 -16.82 -36.78 -20.84
CA ARG A 54 -17.52 -38.07 -20.85
C ARG A 54 -17.70 -38.58 -19.42
N GLY A 55 -18.96 -38.70 -18.95
CA GLY A 55 -19.31 -39.45 -17.73
C GLY A 55 -20.60 -39.01 -17.05
N ARG A 56 -21.70 -39.57 -17.51
CA ARG A 56 -23.07 -39.76 -17.00
C ARG A 56 -23.37 -39.55 -15.51
N GLY A 57 -24.36 -38.73 -15.20
CA GLY A 57 -25.65 -39.06 -14.60
C GLY A 57 -25.73 -39.26 -13.10
N ALA A 58 -26.44 -38.41 -12.42
CA ALA A 58 -27.57 -38.73 -11.54
C ALA A 58 -28.04 -37.54 -10.70
N SER A 59 -29.29 -37.50 -10.41
CA SER A 59 -30.24 -36.51 -9.95
C SER A 59 -30.08 -35.91 -8.56
N ALA A 60 -30.52 -34.66 -8.49
CA ALA A 60 -31.43 -34.00 -7.52
C ALA A 60 -30.96 -33.74 -6.07
N GLY A 61 -30.96 -32.44 -5.72
CA GLY A 61 -30.98 -31.94 -4.34
C GLY A 61 -30.44 -30.50 -4.23
N ALA A 62 -31.31 -29.51 -4.49
CA ALA A 62 -30.96 -28.09 -4.32
C ALA A 62 -30.74 -27.76 -2.83
N ARG A 63 -29.54 -27.61 -2.43
CA ARG A 63 -29.10 -26.84 -1.26
C ARG A 63 -27.87 -26.09 -1.68
N GLY A 64 -27.81 -24.79 -1.37
CA GLY A 64 -26.90 -23.76 -1.76
C GLY A 64 -25.51 -24.26 -2.25
N ALA A 65 -25.27 -24.21 -3.54
CA ALA A 65 -24.02 -24.62 -4.15
C ALA A 65 -22.95 -23.57 -3.77
N ALA A 66 -22.12 -23.91 -2.81
CA ALA A 66 -20.77 -23.39 -2.81
C ALA A 66 -20.16 -23.79 -4.16
N LEU A 67 -19.69 -22.85 -4.95
CA LEU A 67 -19.02 -23.13 -6.21
C LEU A 67 -17.76 -23.94 -5.88
N ASP A 68 -17.86 -25.26 -6.06
CA ASP A 68 -16.70 -26.15 -6.01
C ASP A 68 -15.93 -25.96 -7.33
N TRP A 69 -14.88 -25.15 -7.26
CA TRP A 69 -13.99 -24.84 -8.39
C TRP A 69 -13.16 -26.03 -8.84
N GLY A 70 -13.38 -27.24 -8.26
CA GLY A 70 -12.74 -28.48 -8.70
C GLY A 70 -11.22 -28.51 -8.62
N TRP A 71 -10.62 -27.62 -7.85
CA TRP A 71 -9.17 -27.61 -7.64
C TRP A 71 -8.79 -28.89 -6.88
N PRO A 72 -7.79 -29.65 -7.38
CA PRO A 72 -7.33 -30.83 -6.66
C PRO A 72 -6.84 -30.40 -5.27
N VAL A 73 -7.41 -31.02 -4.21
CA VAL A 73 -6.93 -30.83 -2.83
C VAL A 73 -5.48 -31.32 -2.81
N ARG A 74 -4.53 -30.36 -2.82
CA ARG A 74 -3.11 -30.67 -2.68
C ARG A 74 -2.86 -31.09 -1.24
N THR A 75 -2.50 -32.34 -1.02
CA THR A 75 -2.19 -32.91 0.30
C THR A 75 -0.85 -32.43 0.87
N ALA A 76 -0.03 -31.77 0.06
CA ALA A 76 1.19 -31.09 0.48
C ALA A 76 1.34 -29.78 -0.34
N TYR A 77 1.12 -28.63 0.31
CA TYR A 77 1.56 -27.36 -0.27
C TYR A 77 3.08 -27.29 -0.09
N PRO A 78 3.86 -26.98 -1.14
CA PRO A 78 5.21 -26.49 -0.92
C PRO A 78 5.07 -25.28 0.02
N ARG A 79 6.00 -25.07 0.97
CA ARG A 79 5.95 -23.93 1.88
C ARG A 79 5.73 -22.68 1.04
N GLY A 80 4.53 -22.07 1.21
CA GLY A 80 4.15 -20.89 0.45
C GLY A 80 5.09 -19.72 0.77
N VAL A 81 5.35 -18.87 -0.21
CA VAL A 81 6.15 -17.65 -0.01
C VAL A 81 5.35 -16.65 0.84
N LEU A 82 4.07 -16.43 0.50
CA LEU A 82 3.15 -15.56 1.26
C LEU A 82 2.50 -16.39 2.38
N LEU A 83 2.55 -15.90 3.61
CA LEU A 83 1.98 -16.58 4.77
C LEU A 83 0.45 -16.42 4.81
N SER A 84 -0.24 -17.54 5.07
CA SER A 84 -1.67 -17.55 5.39
C SER A 84 -1.91 -17.06 6.82
N ASP A 85 -3.16 -16.77 7.16
CA ASP A 85 -3.59 -16.41 8.52
C ASP A 85 -3.15 -17.44 9.58
N LYS A 86 -3.22 -18.73 9.23
CA LYS A 86 -2.75 -19.83 10.09
C LYS A 86 -1.25 -19.75 10.33
N ASP A 87 -0.46 -19.50 9.28
CA ASP A 87 1.00 -19.41 9.39
C ASP A 87 1.41 -18.13 10.11
N ILE A 88 0.70 -17.02 9.87
CA ILE A 88 0.90 -15.74 10.60
C ILE A 88 0.73 -15.94 12.09
N ARG A 89 -0.38 -16.58 12.53
CA ARG A 89 -0.61 -16.89 13.95
C ARG A 89 0.50 -17.76 14.51
N ALA A 90 0.91 -18.81 13.82
CA ALA A 90 1.97 -19.70 14.26
C ALA A 90 3.32 -18.97 14.45
N GLU A 91 3.67 -18.04 13.58
CA GLU A 91 4.89 -17.23 13.72
C GLU A 91 4.80 -16.25 14.88
N ILE A 92 3.61 -15.69 15.15
CA ILE A 92 3.38 -14.81 16.31
C ILE A 92 3.39 -15.61 17.62
N ASP A 93 2.67 -16.72 17.68
CA ASP A 93 2.58 -17.59 18.86
C ASP A 93 3.96 -18.14 19.28
N SER A 94 4.80 -18.46 18.29
CA SER A 94 6.19 -18.89 18.53
C SER A 94 7.13 -17.75 18.94
N GLY A 95 6.67 -16.48 18.88
CA GLY A 95 7.46 -15.29 19.18
C GLY A 95 8.50 -14.94 18.12
N ARG A 96 8.47 -15.57 16.95
CA ARG A 96 9.38 -15.28 15.83
C ARG A 96 9.02 -13.97 15.14
N VAL A 97 7.73 -13.74 14.86
CA VAL A 97 7.18 -12.45 14.47
C VAL A 97 6.56 -11.81 15.72
N ARG A 98 6.88 -10.55 15.97
CA ARG A 98 6.27 -9.79 17.07
C ARG A 98 5.57 -8.56 16.52
N ILE A 99 4.36 -8.35 17.00
CA ILE A 99 3.53 -7.18 16.73
C ILE A 99 3.01 -6.70 18.08
N ASP A 100 3.39 -5.51 18.49
CA ASP A 100 3.10 -4.97 19.81
C ASP A 100 2.50 -3.56 19.73
N PRO A 101 1.24 -3.40 20.22
CA PRO A 101 0.37 -4.41 20.80
C PRO A 101 -0.28 -5.30 19.74
N PHE A 102 -0.33 -6.61 20.00
CA PHE A 102 -1.01 -7.57 19.12
C PHE A 102 -2.51 -7.65 19.45
N ASP A 103 -3.32 -7.72 18.38
CA ASP A 103 -4.76 -7.94 18.43
C ASP A 103 -5.12 -9.00 17.39
N GLU A 104 -5.61 -10.16 17.83
CA GLU A 104 -5.94 -11.29 16.96
C GLU A 104 -7.01 -10.93 15.89
N SER A 105 -7.91 -9.99 16.17
CA SER A 105 -8.94 -9.52 15.24
C SER A 105 -8.35 -8.77 14.02
N MET A 106 -7.06 -8.43 14.06
CA MET A 106 -6.35 -7.80 12.95
C MET A 106 -5.86 -8.80 11.91
N VAL A 107 -5.79 -10.11 12.23
CA VAL A 107 -5.33 -11.13 11.29
C VAL A 107 -6.35 -11.34 10.18
N GLN A 108 -5.89 -11.20 8.93
CA GLN A 108 -6.65 -11.38 7.70
C GLN A 108 -6.18 -12.67 6.99
N PRO A 109 -6.85 -13.19 5.97
CA PRO A 109 -6.50 -14.47 5.31
C PRO A 109 -5.04 -14.60 4.85
N SER A 110 -4.35 -13.51 4.51
CA SER A 110 -2.95 -13.49 4.05
C SER A 110 -2.17 -12.24 4.46
N SER A 111 -2.65 -11.54 5.47
CA SER A 111 -2.03 -10.31 5.98
C SER A 111 -2.47 -10.06 7.43
N ILE A 112 -1.87 -9.05 8.05
CA ILE A 112 -2.31 -8.52 9.32
C ILE A 112 -2.54 -7.02 9.19
N ASP A 113 -3.70 -6.53 9.63
CA ASP A 113 -4.01 -5.10 9.65
C ASP A 113 -3.09 -4.38 10.64
N VAL A 114 -2.76 -3.13 10.33
CA VAL A 114 -2.03 -2.22 11.21
C VAL A 114 -2.80 -0.92 11.39
N ARG A 115 -2.64 -0.31 12.56
CA ARG A 115 -3.33 0.91 12.94
C ARG A 115 -2.42 2.12 12.80
N LEU A 116 -3.04 3.28 12.64
CA LEU A 116 -2.37 4.57 12.57
C LEU A 116 -2.02 5.05 13.99
N ASP A 117 -0.77 5.44 14.19
CA ASP A 117 -0.34 6.14 15.40
C ASP A 117 -0.84 7.58 15.40
N ARG A 118 -0.71 8.27 16.53
CA ARG A 118 -1.14 9.65 16.72
C ARG A 118 -0.15 10.71 16.25
N PHE A 119 1.10 10.33 15.93
CA PHE A 119 2.15 11.25 15.55
C PHE A 119 2.28 11.38 14.04
N PHE A 120 2.42 12.63 13.58
CA PHE A 120 2.60 12.98 12.16
C PHE A 120 3.82 13.87 11.99
N ARG A 121 4.51 13.75 10.84
CA ARG A 121 5.53 14.72 10.41
C ARG A 121 5.02 15.46 9.19
N VAL A 122 4.86 16.76 9.33
CA VAL A 122 4.48 17.67 8.24
C VAL A 122 5.72 18.37 7.69
N PHE A 123 5.71 18.64 6.39
CA PHE A 123 6.82 19.31 5.71
C PHE A 123 6.77 20.82 5.88
N GLU A 124 7.90 21.42 6.20
CA GLU A 124 8.12 22.87 6.34
C GLU A 124 8.62 23.44 5.00
N ASN A 125 7.77 23.39 3.97
CA ASN A 125 8.13 23.71 2.58
C ASN A 125 8.70 25.12 2.36
N HIS A 126 8.46 26.06 3.31
CA HIS A 126 8.96 27.44 3.25
C HIS A 126 10.42 27.58 3.69
N ARG A 127 11.03 26.57 4.31
CA ARG A 127 12.39 26.65 4.87
C ARG A 127 13.48 26.38 3.84
N TYR A 128 13.17 25.66 2.78
CA TYR A 128 14.14 25.22 1.79
C TYR A 128 13.64 25.48 0.37
N ALA A 129 14.55 25.85 -0.53
CA ALA A 129 14.22 26.01 -1.94
C ALA A 129 14.03 24.67 -2.67
N HIS A 130 14.61 23.59 -2.13
CA HIS A 130 14.53 22.23 -2.67
C HIS A 130 14.88 21.21 -1.59
N ILE A 131 14.50 19.96 -1.82
CA ILE A 131 14.92 18.81 -1.01
C ILE A 131 16.17 18.21 -1.66
N ASP A 132 17.27 18.13 -0.90
CA ASP A 132 18.51 17.47 -1.33
C ASP A 132 18.72 16.18 -0.53
N PRO A 133 18.60 14.99 -1.14
CA PRO A 133 18.79 13.73 -0.46
C PRO A 133 20.23 13.47 -0.01
N ALA A 134 21.21 14.26 -0.48
CA ALA A 134 22.61 14.18 -0.11
C ALA A 134 22.97 15.00 1.12
N THR A 135 22.10 15.92 1.53
CA THR A 135 22.36 16.89 2.60
C THR A 135 21.39 16.71 3.75
N GLU A 136 21.88 16.82 4.98
CA GLU A 136 21.01 16.83 6.16
C GLU A 136 20.17 18.10 6.20
N GLN A 137 18.86 17.95 6.23
CA GLN A 137 17.88 19.03 6.37
C GLN A 137 17.01 18.74 7.59
N SER A 138 17.57 18.94 8.77
CA SER A 138 17.03 18.50 10.06
C SER A 138 15.66 19.08 10.41
N ASP A 139 15.36 20.29 9.93
CA ASP A 139 14.11 21.01 10.14
C ASP A 139 13.20 21.05 8.89
N LEU A 140 13.45 20.16 7.90
CA LEU A 140 12.58 19.97 6.75
C LEU A 140 11.18 19.50 7.16
N THR A 141 11.08 18.77 8.27
CA THR A 141 9.80 18.28 8.81
C THR A 141 9.69 18.58 10.29
N ARG A 142 8.49 18.87 10.76
CA ARG A 142 8.18 18.98 12.20
C ARG A 142 7.17 17.93 12.64
N MET A 143 7.26 17.52 13.91
CA MET A 143 6.29 16.61 14.53
C MET A 143 5.01 17.37 14.87
N VAL A 144 3.87 16.73 14.60
CA VAL A 144 2.53 17.18 14.97
C VAL A 144 1.81 16.04 15.67
N GLU A 145 1.11 16.36 16.74
CA GLU A 145 0.22 15.46 17.45
C GLU A 145 -1.15 16.15 17.57
N PRO A 146 -2.24 15.57 17.03
CA PRO A 146 -3.58 16.10 17.24
C PRO A 146 -3.96 16.10 18.73
N ASP A 147 -4.73 17.08 19.15
CA ASP A 147 -5.18 17.19 20.53
C ASP A 147 -6.19 16.08 20.89
N GLY A 148 -5.99 15.43 22.04
CA GLY A 148 -6.92 14.44 22.58
C GLY A 148 -7.24 13.31 21.60
N ASP A 149 -8.52 13.20 21.21
CA ASP A 149 -9.04 12.21 20.24
C ASP A 149 -9.42 12.88 18.90
N GLU A 150 -8.75 13.97 18.55
CA GLU A 150 -9.00 14.65 17.28
C GLU A 150 -8.32 13.95 16.10
N ALA A 151 -8.93 14.09 14.92
CA ALA A 151 -8.36 13.58 13.68
C ALA A 151 -7.32 14.54 13.11
N PHE A 152 -6.22 14.02 12.58
CA PHE A 152 -5.38 14.78 11.67
C PHE A 152 -6.10 15.02 10.34
N ILE A 153 -6.07 16.25 9.82
CA ILE A 153 -6.70 16.63 8.54
C ILE A 153 -5.63 16.64 7.45
N LEU A 154 -5.73 15.68 6.53
CA LEU A 154 -4.85 15.59 5.37
C LEU A 154 -5.52 16.27 4.17
N HIS A 155 -5.01 17.44 3.77
CA HIS A 155 -5.59 18.19 2.65
C HIS A 155 -5.21 17.60 1.29
N PRO A 156 -5.99 17.91 0.22
CA PRO A 156 -5.67 17.48 -1.14
C PRO A 156 -4.25 17.85 -1.57
N GLY A 157 -3.51 16.88 -2.10
CA GLY A 157 -2.13 17.09 -2.56
C GLY A 157 -1.07 17.17 -1.45
N GLU A 158 -1.46 17.07 -0.18
CA GLU A 158 -0.50 17.00 0.92
C GLU A 158 0.15 15.62 1.01
N PHE A 159 1.41 15.63 1.44
CA PHE A 159 2.21 14.47 1.78
C PHE A 159 2.72 14.63 3.21
N VAL A 160 2.50 13.61 4.04
CA VAL A 160 2.95 13.59 5.44
C VAL A 160 3.53 12.23 5.80
N LEU A 161 4.44 12.21 6.76
CA LEU A 161 4.89 10.96 7.36
C LEU A 161 4.07 10.68 8.62
N ALA A 162 3.61 9.45 8.74
CA ALA A 162 3.01 8.91 9.96
C ALA A 162 3.70 7.58 10.32
N SER A 163 3.19 6.86 11.30
CA SER A 163 3.70 5.53 11.66
C SER A 163 2.58 4.57 11.98
N THR A 164 2.90 3.29 11.95
CA THR A 164 2.05 2.28 12.58
C THR A 164 2.01 2.50 14.09
N TYR A 165 0.86 2.23 14.70
CA TYR A 165 0.71 2.16 16.15
C TYR A 165 1.48 0.96 16.73
N GLU A 166 1.54 -0.12 15.98
CA GLU A 166 2.24 -1.33 16.35
C GLU A 166 3.74 -1.22 16.08
N VAL A 167 4.52 -1.74 16.99
CA VAL A 167 5.93 -2.09 16.79
C VAL A 167 6.00 -3.44 16.12
N ILE A 168 6.68 -3.53 15.00
CA ILE A 168 6.84 -4.75 14.23
C ILE A 168 8.26 -5.28 14.43
N SER A 169 8.44 -6.59 14.66
CA SER A 169 9.75 -7.23 14.65
C SER A 169 9.70 -8.51 13.83
N LEU A 170 10.58 -8.62 12.88
CA LEU A 170 10.68 -9.73 11.93
C LEU A 170 11.94 -10.56 12.20
N PRO A 171 11.88 -11.91 12.04
CA PRO A 171 13.06 -12.75 12.06
C PRO A 171 13.89 -12.57 10.79
N ASP A 172 15.02 -13.25 10.69
CA ASP A 172 15.97 -13.18 9.57
C ASP A 172 15.52 -13.90 8.28
N ASP A 173 14.41 -14.65 8.35
CA ASP A 173 13.86 -15.42 7.21
C ASP A 173 12.45 -15.02 6.80
N ILE A 174 11.90 -13.94 7.39
CA ILE A 174 10.60 -13.38 7.02
C ILE A 174 10.77 -11.90 6.70
N ALA A 175 10.40 -11.55 5.47
CA ALA A 175 10.20 -10.16 5.05
C ALA A 175 8.73 -9.78 5.15
N SER A 176 8.44 -8.49 5.13
CA SER A 176 7.06 -7.99 5.05
C SER A 176 6.91 -6.95 3.96
N ARG A 177 5.67 -6.74 3.53
CA ARG A 177 5.29 -5.64 2.67
C ARG A 177 4.06 -4.94 3.21
N LEU A 178 4.18 -3.63 3.35
CA LEU A 178 3.06 -2.76 3.69
C LEU A 178 2.20 -2.55 2.45
N GLU A 179 0.90 -2.77 2.60
CA GLU A 179 -0.11 -2.48 1.60
C GLU A 179 -1.19 -1.56 2.18
N GLY A 180 -1.81 -0.74 1.34
CA GLY A 180 -2.95 0.07 1.75
C GLY A 180 -4.21 -0.76 1.96
N LYS A 181 -5.22 -0.15 2.58
CA LYS A 181 -6.58 -0.72 2.68
C LYS A 181 -7.38 -0.30 1.45
N SER A 182 -7.94 -1.27 0.71
CA SER A 182 -8.71 -0.98 -0.51
C SER A 182 -9.88 -0.02 -0.28
N SER A 183 -10.49 -0.03 0.91
CA SER A 183 -11.55 0.90 1.29
C SER A 183 -11.06 2.35 1.40
N LEU A 184 -9.83 2.56 1.87
CA LEU A 184 -9.23 3.89 1.99
C LEU A 184 -8.64 4.35 0.66
N GLY A 185 -8.06 3.44 -0.12
CA GLY A 185 -7.59 3.73 -1.48
C GLY A 185 -8.70 4.26 -2.38
N ARG A 186 -9.93 3.72 -2.26
CA ARG A 186 -11.11 4.23 -2.99
C ARG A 186 -11.55 5.63 -2.55
N LEU A 187 -11.08 6.13 -1.42
CA LEU A 187 -11.28 7.51 -0.99
C LEU A 187 -10.13 8.43 -1.41
N GLY A 188 -9.12 7.89 -2.13
CA GLY A 188 -7.96 8.63 -2.59
C GLY A 188 -6.80 8.70 -1.59
N LEU A 189 -6.86 7.92 -0.50
CA LEU A 189 -5.74 7.84 0.45
C LEU A 189 -4.68 6.85 -0.05
N VAL A 190 -3.45 7.33 -0.19
CA VAL A 190 -2.25 6.51 -0.40
C VAL A 190 -1.58 6.29 0.95
N THR A 191 -1.30 5.02 1.31
CA THR A 191 -0.69 4.68 2.60
C THR A 191 0.83 4.63 2.54
N HIS A 192 1.40 4.33 1.37
CA HIS A 192 2.83 4.42 1.06
C HIS A 192 3.00 4.71 -0.43
N SER A 193 4.01 5.51 -0.78
CA SER A 193 4.26 5.85 -2.18
C SER A 193 5.05 4.75 -2.91
N THR A 194 6.24 4.39 -2.40
CA THR A 194 7.15 3.48 -3.11
C THR A 194 7.85 2.48 -2.21
N ALA A 195 8.00 2.74 -0.91
CA ALA A 195 8.87 2.00 -0.01
C ALA A 195 8.09 1.10 0.96
N GLY A 196 7.21 0.25 0.42
CA GLY A 196 6.40 -0.68 1.23
C GLY A 196 7.15 -1.93 1.72
N PHE A 197 8.38 -2.20 1.24
CA PHE A 197 9.11 -3.40 1.61
C PHE A 197 9.83 -3.24 2.95
N ILE A 198 9.72 -4.26 3.80
CA ILE A 198 10.30 -4.32 5.15
C ILE A 198 11.20 -5.55 5.20
N ASP A 199 12.49 -5.30 5.34
CA ASP A 199 13.51 -6.35 5.33
C ASP A 199 13.43 -7.28 6.54
N PRO A 200 13.89 -8.54 6.39
CA PRO A 200 14.08 -9.47 7.50
C PRO A 200 15.02 -8.88 8.56
N GLY A 201 14.71 -9.10 9.83
CA GLY A 201 15.48 -8.55 10.95
C GLY A 201 15.07 -7.14 11.39
N PHE A 202 14.15 -6.48 10.65
CA PHE A 202 13.64 -5.17 11.06
C PHE A 202 12.91 -5.24 12.41
N SER A 203 13.11 -4.23 13.23
CA SER A 203 12.35 -3.99 14.45
C SER A 203 12.09 -2.50 14.65
N GLY A 204 10.83 -2.09 14.82
CA GLY A 204 10.44 -0.69 15.01
C GLY A 204 9.00 -0.41 14.58
N HIS A 205 8.59 0.85 14.67
CA HIS A 205 7.38 1.32 13.99
C HIS A 205 7.65 1.39 12.49
N VAL A 206 6.66 1.09 11.66
CA VAL A 206 6.76 1.28 10.21
C VAL A 206 6.34 2.71 9.89
N THR A 207 7.21 3.47 9.22
CA THR A 207 6.85 4.82 8.75
C THR A 207 5.91 4.70 7.56
N LEU A 208 4.83 5.46 7.60
CA LEU A 208 3.81 5.55 6.55
C LEU A 208 4.00 6.85 5.77
N GLU A 209 3.90 6.76 4.45
CA GLU A 209 4.05 7.88 3.52
C GLU A 209 2.67 8.29 2.99
N LEU A 210 1.87 8.95 3.84
CA LEU A 210 0.46 9.24 3.55
C LEU A 210 0.31 10.41 2.57
N SER A 211 -0.51 10.20 1.54
CA SER A 211 -0.85 11.25 0.57
C SER A 211 -2.34 11.22 0.24
N ASN A 212 -2.93 12.41 0.05
CA ASN A 212 -4.32 12.57 -0.35
C ASN A 212 -4.41 12.96 -1.83
N LEU A 213 -4.85 12.00 -2.66
CA LEU A 213 -5.09 12.21 -4.09
C LEU A 213 -6.54 12.65 -4.40
N ALA A 214 -7.42 12.69 -3.39
CA ALA A 214 -8.79 13.16 -3.56
C ALA A 214 -8.86 14.69 -3.60
N THR A 215 -10.05 15.21 -3.92
CA THR A 215 -10.31 16.65 -3.97
C THR A 215 -10.84 17.23 -2.65
N LEU A 216 -11.14 16.37 -1.68
CA LEU A 216 -11.60 16.74 -0.35
C LEU A 216 -10.58 16.35 0.72
N PRO A 217 -10.47 17.10 1.82
CA PRO A 217 -9.66 16.70 2.96
C PRO A 217 -10.10 15.36 3.54
N ILE A 218 -9.14 14.53 3.94
CA ILE A 218 -9.37 13.23 4.58
C ILE A 218 -9.06 13.35 6.07
N LYS A 219 -9.98 12.88 6.92
CA LYS A 219 -9.77 12.76 8.36
C LYS A 219 -9.04 11.46 8.68
N LEU A 220 -7.89 11.57 9.32
CA LEU A 220 -7.07 10.46 9.77
C LEU A 220 -7.16 10.35 11.30
N TRP A 221 -7.87 9.34 11.78
CA TRP A 221 -8.08 9.12 13.20
C TRP A 221 -6.99 8.23 13.78
N PRO A 222 -6.31 8.62 14.87
CA PRO A 222 -5.43 7.71 15.60
C PRO A 222 -6.13 6.39 15.94
N GLY A 223 -5.45 5.28 15.80
CA GLY A 223 -6.01 3.94 16.05
C GLY A 223 -6.85 3.35 14.91
N MET A 224 -7.15 4.09 13.84
CA MET A 224 -7.85 3.53 12.67
C MET A 224 -6.97 2.51 11.93
N LYS A 225 -7.58 1.48 11.33
CA LYS A 225 -6.88 0.55 10.43
C LYS A 225 -6.45 1.31 9.18
N ILE A 226 -5.14 1.50 9.02
CA ILE A 226 -4.57 2.34 7.96
C ILE A 226 -3.97 1.54 6.81
N GLY A 227 -3.45 0.36 7.11
CA GLY A 227 -2.78 -0.51 6.17
C GLY A 227 -2.85 -1.97 6.61
N GLN A 228 -2.10 -2.80 5.92
CA GLN A 228 -1.93 -4.21 6.23
C GLN A 228 -0.51 -4.67 5.87
N LEU A 229 0.01 -5.63 6.60
CA LEU A 229 1.30 -6.24 6.37
C LEU A 229 1.12 -7.64 5.78
N CYS A 230 1.63 -7.87 4.59
CA CYS A 230 1.81 -9.19 4.00
C CYS A 230 3.17 -9.74 4.44
N LEU A 231 3.21 -10.97 4.93
CA LEU A 231 4.43 -11.62 5.43
C LEU A 231 4.91 -12.66 4.43
N PHE A 232 6.19 -12.60 4.06
CA PHE A 232 6.80 -13.46 3.05
C PHE A 232 7.97 -14.25 3.66
N ARG A 233 7.90 -15.58 3.57
CA ARG A 233 9.02 -16.42 3.95
C ARG A 233 10.07 -16.44 2.85
N LEU A 234 11.32 -16.17 3.21
CA LEU A 234 12.45 -16.27 2.32
C LEU A 234 12.77 -17.74 2.01
N SER A 235 13.45 -17.99 0.90
CA SER A 235 13.95 -19.32 0.52
C SER A 235 15.02 -19.86 1.49
N SER A 236 15.74 -18.96 2.14
CA SER A 236 16.70 -19.21 3.22
C SER A 236 16.82 -17.95 4.10
N PRO A 237 17.29 -18.05 5.34
CA PRO A 237 17.56 -16.87 6.17
C PRO A 237 18.54 -15.92 5.49
N ALA A 238 18.34 -14.61 5.70
CA ALA A 238 19.25 -13.58 5.24
C ALA A 238 20.60 -13.72 5.94
N GLU A 239 21.69 -13.75 5.18
CA GLU A 239 23.05 -13.81 5.74
C GLU A 239 23.36 -12.57 6.60
N PHE A 240 22.87 -11.41 6.18
CA PHE A 240 23.02 -10.13 6.88
C PHE A 240 21.65 -9.45 7.00
N PRO A 241 20.84 -9.78 8.01
CA PRO A 241 19.51 -9.18 8.18
C PRO A 241 19.60 -7.70 8.49
N TYR A 242 18.48 -7.00 8.34
CA TYR A 242 18.35 -5.59 8.67
C TYR A 242 18.75 -5.35 10.15
N GLY A 243 19.53 -4.30 10.40
CA GLY A 243 20.13 -4.04 11.70
C GLY A 243 21.54 -4.61 11.87
N SER A 244 22.03 -5.47 10.93
CA SER A 244 23.43 -5.90 10.92
C SER A 244 24.36 -4.73 10.51
N GLU A 245 25.63 -4.82 10.90
CA GLU A 245 26.62 -3.76 10.59
C GLU A 245 26.90 -3.62 9.08
N ARG A 246 26.60 -4.68 8.29
CA ARG A 246 26.94 -4.75 6.87
C ARG A 246 26.28 -3.68 6.01
N TYR A 247 24.99 -3.42 6.23
CA TYR A 247 24.18 -2.60 5.31
C TYR A 247 23.84 -1.21 5.84
N GLY A 248 24.30 -0.83 7.03
CA GLY A 248 24.08 0.51 7.60
C GLY A 248 22.59 0.84 7.71
N SER A 249 21.83 -0.05 8.32
CA SER A 249 20.38 0.04 8.50
C SER A 249 19.97 1.32 9.23
N ARG A 250 19.31 2.24 8.52
CA ARG A 250 19.06 3.61 9.00
C ARG A 250 17.92 3.72 10.01
N TYR A 251 17.00 2.76 10.00
CA TYR A 251 15.70 2.88 10.69
C TYR A 251 15.47 1.75 11.70
N GLN A 252 16.50 0.97 12.05
CA GLN A 252 16.40 -0.06 13.07
C GLN A 252 16.07 0.57 14.43
N GLY A 253 15.06 0.04 15.11
CA GLY A 253 14.62 0.52 16.41
C GLY A 253 13.87 1.84 16.40
N GLN A 254 13.45 2.35 15.22
CA GLN A 254 12.74 3.63 15.14
C GLN A 254 11.43 3.62 15.93
N ARG A 255 11.10 4.79 16.48
CA ARG A 255 9.86 5.05 17.21
C ARG A 255 9.14 6.25 16.60
N GLY A 256 7.84 6.08 16.30
CA GLY A 256 7.05 7.08 15.61
C GLY A 256 7.52 7.34 14.17
N PRO A 257 6.94 8.33 13.45
CA PRO A 257 7.33 8.69 12.10
C PRO A 257 8.72 9.31 12.07
N THR A 258 9.65 8.66 11.37
CA THR A 258 11.05 9.08 11.31
C THR A 258 11.30 9.85 10.01
N ALA A 259 11.96 11.00 10.10
CA ALA A 259 12.38 11.76 8.92
C ALA A 259 13.41 10.99 8.09
N SER A 260 13.55 11.36 6.80
CA SER A 260 14.53 10.74 5.91
C SER A 260 15.95 10.88 6.46
N ARG A 261 16.70 9.79 6.38
CA ARG A 261 18.13 9.69 6.69
C ARG A 261 18.94 9.35 5.44
N SER A 262 18.47 9.74 4.26
CA SER A 262 19.12 9.45 2.97
C SER A 262 20.55 9.96 2.89
N PHE A 263 20.85 11.08 3.53
CA PHE A 263 22.17 11.71 3.54
C PHE A 263 23.26 10.86 4.22
N GLN A 264 22.91 10.00 5.20
CA GLN A 264 23.89 9.25 6.01
C GLN A 264 24.76 8.31 5.18
N ASN A 265 24.22 7.74 4.11
CA ASN A 265 24.92 6.81 3.23
C ASN A 265 24.72 7.20 1.77
N PHE A 266 24.69 8.52 1.49
CA PHE A 266 24.48 9.00 0.14
C PHE A 266 25.65 8.64 -0.76
N HIS A 267 25.37 7.90 -1.81
CA HIS A 267 26.33 7.53 -2.84
C HIS A 267 25.80 7.87 -4.22
N ARG A 268 26.62 8.47 -5.06
CA ARG A 268 26.33 8.63 -6.47
C ARG A 268 27.49 8.16 -7.34
N THR A 269 27.22 7.42 -8.38
CA THR A 269 28.15 7.13 -9.44
C THR A 269 28.23 8.33 -10.38
N GLN A 270 29.44 8.82 -10.68
CA GLN A 270 29.62 9.84 -11.71
C GLN A 270 29.35 9.21 -13.08
N VAL A 271 28.25 9.60 -13.71
CA VAL A 271 27.96 9.20 -15.09
C VAL A 271 28.82 10.05 -16.02
N ARG A 272 29.80 9.41 -16.68
CA ARG A 272 30.59 10.05 -17.73
C ARG A 272 29.92 9.70 -19.05
N HIS A 273 29.58 10.72 -19.83
CA HIS A 273 29.29 10.50 -21.24
C HIS A 273 30.62 10.34 -21.97
N GLU A 274 30.88 9.18 -22.50
CA GLU A 274 31.94 9.01 -23.51
C GLU A 274 31.49 9.78 -24.75
N ALA A 275 32.29 10.78 -25.17
CA ALA A 275 32.03 11.64 -26.30
C ALA A 275 32.34 10.90 -27.62
#